data_bc5a3c79acce249ddfd046fdc80eb0cf
#
_entry.id   bc5a3c79acce249ddfd046fdc80eb0cf
#
_cell.length_a   1.000
_cell.length_b   1.000
_cell.length_c   1.000
_cell.angle_alpha   90.00
_cell.angle_beta   90.00
_cell.angle_gamma   90.00
#
_symmetry.space_group_name_H-M   'P 1'
#
loop_
_entity.id
_entity.type
_entity.pdbx_description
1 polymer ?
#
loop_
_entity_poly.entity_id
_entity_poly.type
_entity_poly.pdbx_seq_one_letter_code
_entity_poly.pdbx_strand_id
1 'polypeptide(L)'
;MKQDLCISSDSHVVETPDIFDGLEERFGELAPRIVHEQGKGDILHVNGRSGLNIGRFGIAGHFANDPETQEMMKQGYIGLRKGIIDPMERLRDQDTDGVDAEVLLPSVMFGIYPVSNAEIVSATFRNYND
;
A
#
# COMPACT_ATOMS: atom_id res chain seq x y z
N MET A 1 24.81 12.21 -27.96
CA MET A 1 25.13 11.38 -26.77
C MET A 1 23.89 10.54 -26.44
N LYS A 2 24.02 9.23 -26.20
CA LYS A 2 22.92 8.45 -25.60
C LYS A 2 22.74 9.03 -24.20
N GLN A 3 21.55 9.52 -23.90
CA GLN A 3 21.19 9.92 -22.53
C GLN A 3 21.12 8.63 -21.71
N ASP A 4 21.86 8.56 -20.63
CA ASP A 4 21.76 7.42 -19.73
C ASP A 4 20.37 7.43 -19.09
N LEU A 5 19.68 6.28 -19.10
CA LEU A 5 18.37 6.14 -18.48
C LEU A 5 18.53 5.98 -16.96
N CYS A 6 17.71 6.72 -16.21
CA CYS A 6 17.58 6.55 -14.76
C CYS A 6 16.41 5.61 -14.47
N ILE A 7 16.71 4.41 -13.95
CA ILE A 7 15.70 3.40 -13.65
C ILE A 7 15.73 3.11 -12.14
N SER A 8 14.61 3.33 -11.46
CA SER A 8 14.43 2.88 -10.08
C SER A 8 14.07 1.40 -10.07
N SER A 9 14.87 0.60 -9.36
CA SER A 9 14.70 -0.86 -9.30
C SER A 9 13.90 -1.33 -8.09
N ASP A 10 13.55 -0.43 -7.18
CA ASP A 10 12.88 -0.75 -5.91
C ASP A 10 11.94 0.39 -5.51
N SER A 11 10.89 0.57 -6.28
CA SER A 11 9.82 1.51 -5.99
C SER A 11 8.57 0.78 -5.54
N HIS A 12 7.75 1.43 -4.72
CA HIS A 12 6.57 0.83 -4.15
C HIS A 12 5.28 1.57 -4.54
N VAL A 13 4.19 0.81 -4.65
CA VAL A 13 2.82 1.32 -4.71
C VAL A 13 2.09 0.93 -3.44
N VAL A 14 1.09 1.71 -3.06
CA VAL A 14 0.15 1.33 -1.99
C VAL A 14 -1.16 0.96 -2.68
N GLU A 15 -1.50 -0.30 -2.62
CA GLU A 15 -2.70 -0.84 -3.23
C GLU A 15 -3.94 -0.28 -2.54
N THR A 16 -4.96 -0.01 -3.32
CA THR A 16 -6.25 0.49 -2.86
C THR A 16 -7.12 -0.65 -2.31
N PRO A 17 -8.13 -0.35 -1.46
CA PRO A 17 -8.95 -1.39 -0.81
C PRO A 17 -9.69 -2.33 -1.76
N ASP A 18 -9.91 -1.94 -3.01
CA ASP A 18 -10.61 -2.72 -4.04
C ASP A 18 -9.93 -4.06 -4.36
N ILE A 19 -8.63 -4.21 -4.10
CA ILE A 19 -7.98 -5.52 -4.21
C ILE A 19 -8.57 -6.60 -3.30
N PHE A 20 -9.37 -6.21 -2.30
CA PHE A 20 -10.04 -7.12 -1.37
C PHE A 20 -11.52 -7.33 -1.69
N ASP A 21 -12.03 -6.75 -2.78
CA ASP A 21 -13.43 -6.87 -3.16
C ASP A 21 -13.84 -8.34 -3.34
N GLY A 22 -15.03 -8.67 -2.84
CA GLY A 22 -15.60 -10.01 -2.91
C GLY A 22 -14.96 -11.06 -1.98
N LEU A 23 -13.89 -10.72 -1.27
CA LEU A 23 -13.24 -11.68 -0.38
C LEU A 23 -14.02 -11.88 0.93
N GLU A 24 -14.74 -10.86 1.39
CA GLU A 24 -15.53 -10.97 2.61
C GLU A 24 -16.72 -11.93 2.45
N GLU A 25 -17.38 -11.94 1.28
CA GLU A 25 -18.45 -12.90 0.97
C GLU A 25 -17.94 -14.34 1.02
N ARG A 26 -16.66 -14.56 0.65
CA ARG A 26 -16.07 -15.90 0.59
C ARG A 26 -15.46 -16.36 1.91
N PHE A 27 -14.82 -15.48 2.66
CA PHE A 27 -14.00 -15.83 3.81
C PHE A 27 -14.51 -15.23 5.14
N GLY A 28 -15.56 -14.40 5.10
CA GLY A 28 -16.13 -13.75 6.28
C GLY A 28 -15.11 -12.91 7.02
N GLU A 29 -15.07 -13.03 8.34
CA GLU A 29 -14.17 -12.27 9.22
C GLU A 29 -12.68 -12.58 9.00
N LEU A 30 -12.36 -13.68 8.32
CA LEU A 30 -10.99 -14.04 8.00
C LEU A 30 -10.46 -13.30 6.76
N ALA A 31 -11.36 -12.73 5.97
CA ALA A 31 -10.99 -11.98 4.76
C ALA A 31 -10.06 -10.80 5.07
N PRO A 32 -9.08 -10.54 4.22
CA PRO A 32 -8.34 -9.28 4.28
C PRO A 32 -9.27 -8.11 3.93
N ARG A 33 -9.15 -7.04 4.69
CA ARG A 33 -9.88 -5.79 4.48
C ARG A 33 -9.17 -4.62 5.14
N ILE A 34 -9.40 -3.42 4.64
CA ILE A 34 -8.94 -2.19 5.27
C ILE A 34 -10.04 -1.67 6.19
N VAL A 35 -9.69 -1.40 7.45
CA VAL A 35 -10.60 -0.87 8.47
C VAL A 35 -10.04 0.45 8.99
N HIS A 36 -10.86 1.50 8.95
CA HIS A 36 -10.49 2.75 9.61
C HIS A 36 -10.69 2.63 11.12
N GLU A 37 -9.59 2.57 11.87
CA GLU A 37 -9.59 2.55 13.33
C GLU A 37 -9.43 3.97 13.89
N GLN A 38 -10.35 4.38 14.74
CA GLN A 38 -10.31 5.73 15.36
C GLN A 38 -8.97 5.95 16.08
N GLY A 39 -8.30 7.05 15.75
CA GLY A 39 -7.02 7.44 16.34
C GLY A 39 -5.79 6.66 15.85
N LYS A 40 -5.98 5.71 14.92
CA LYS A 40 -4.88 4.94 14.32
C LYS A 40 -4.82 5.06 12.79
N GLY A 41 -5.95 5.40 12.13
CA GLY A 41 -6.05 5.47 10.68
C GLY A 41 -6.47 4.16 10.03
N ASP A 42 -6.08 3.95 8.78
CA ASP A 42 -6.47 2.79 7.99
C ASP A 42 -5.53 1.60 8.27
N ILE A 43 -6.10 0.51 8.71
CA ILE A 43 -5.38 -0.69 9.15
C ILE A 43 -5.81 -1.88 8.29
N LEU A 44 -4.85 -2.63 7.79
CA LEU A 44 -5.11 -3.93 7.18
C LEU A 44 -5.51 -4.93 8.28
N HIS A 45 -6.71 -5.46 8.20
CA HIS A 45 -7.16 -6.61 8.97
C HIS A 45 -7.09 -7.85 8.10
N VAL A 46 -6.56 -8.93 8.62
CA VAL A 46 -6.50 -10.23 7.94
C VAL A 46 -6.48 -11.36 8.95
N ASN A 47 -7.16 -12.45 8.62
CA ASN A 47 -7.26 -13.63 9.48
C ASN A 47 -7.77 -13.30 10.91
N GLY A 48 -8.73 -12.36 11.00
CA GLY A 48 -9.32 -11.89 12.24
C GLY A 48 -8.41 -11.03 13.13
N ARG A 49 -7.28 -10.53 12.58
CA ARG A 49 -6.31 -9.74 13.33
C ARG A 49 -6.04 -8.40 12.67
N SER A 50 -5.88 -7.37 13.50
CA SER A 50 -5.34 -6.08 13.09
C SER A 50 -3.85 -6.20 12.79
N GLY A 51 -3.39 -5.61 11.70
CA GLY A 51 -2.02 -5.74 11.21
C GLY A 51 -1.40 -4.43 10.78
N LEU A 52 -1.15 -4.28 9.49
CA LEU A 52 -0.38 -3.20 8.91
C LEU A 52 -1.16 -1.87 8.88
N ASN A 53 -0.56 -0.81 9.42
CA ASN A 53 -1.08 0.55 9.29
C ASN A 53 -0.67 1.15 7.94
N ILE A 54 -1.65 1.51 7.11
CA ILE A 54 -1.45 2.02 5.76
C ILE A 54 -0.75 3.39 5.75
N GLY A 55 -1.06 4.24 6.71
CA GLY A 55 -0.44 5.56 6.83
C GLY A 55 1.08 5.52 6.98
N ARG A 56 1.66 4.39 7.40
CA ARG A 56 3.12 4.21 7.49
C ARG A 56 3.83 4.30 6.14
N PHE A 57 3.13 4.04 5.05
CA PHE A 57 3.71 4.18 3.71
C PHE A 57 3.87 5.63 3.27
N GLY A 58 3.20 6.57 3.94
CA GLY A 58 3.29 8.00 3.67
C GLY A 58 4.41 8.75 4.38
N ILE A 59 5.20 8.07 5.24
CA ILE A 59 6.19 8.73 6.12
C ILE A 59 7.60 8.85 5.52
N ALA A 60 7.78 8.57 4.23
CA ALA A 60 9.09 8.71 3.59
C ALA A 60 9.65 10.13 3.79
N GLY A 61 10.89 10.22 4.26
CA GLY A 61 11.53 11.50 4.61
C GLY A 61 11.19 12.06 5.98
N HIS A 62 10.35 11.38 6.77
CA HIS A 62 9.96 11.77 8.13
C HIS A 62 10.45 10.75 9.17
N PHE A 63 10.66 11.22 10.40
CA PHE A 63 10.98 10.33 11.51
C PHE A 63 9.69 9.76 12.12
N ALA A 64 9.59 8.43 12.20
CA ALA A 64 8.38 7.75 12.65
C ALA A 64 7.90 8.16 14.07
N ASN A 65 8.78 8.64 14.92
CA ASN A 65 8.46 9.06 16.30
C ASN A 65 8.06 10.53 16.45
N ASP A 66 8.14 11.31 15.36
CA ASP A 66 7.72 12.71 15.43
C ASP A 66 6.21 12.82 15.59
N PRO A 67 5.71 13.72 16.44
CA PRO A 67 4.27 13.90 16.65
C PRO A 67 3.51 14.21 15.35
N GLU A 68 4.09 15.02 14.46
CA GLU A 68 3.52 15.35 13.16
C GLU A 68 3.39 14.10 12.27
N THR A 69 4.43 13.26 12.23
CA THR A 69 4.42 11.99 11.48
C THR A 69 3.38 11.03 12.04
N GLN A 70 3.21 10.98 13.36
CA GLN A 70 2.17 10.18 14.00
C GLN A 70 0.76 10.64 13.60
N GLU A 71 0.52 11.96 13.52
CA GLU A 71 -0.75 12.48 13.02
C GLU A 71 -0.98 12.18 11.52
N MET A 72 0.06 12.27 10.70
CA MET A 72 -0.01 11.86 9.29
C MET A 72 -0.43 10.38 9.14
N MET A 73 0.18 9.49 9.92
CA MET A 73 -0.16 8.05 9.88
C MET A 73 -1.63 7.78 10.23
N LYS A 74 -2.23 8.58 11.11
CA LYS A 74 -3.65 8.46 11.50
C LYS A 74 -4.62 8.84 10.40
N GLN A 75 -4.15 9.56 9.38
CA GLN A 75 -4.97 9.94 8.22
C GLN A 75 -5.18 8.77 7.24
N GLY A 76 -4.40 7.68 7.36
CA GLY A 76 -4.49 6.55 6.46
C GLY A 76 -4.25 6.93 5.00
N TYR A 77 -5.08 6.45 4.08
CA TYR A 77 -4.96 6.75 2.65
C TYR A 77 -5.01 8.25 2.30
N ILE A 78 -5.79 9.03 3.05
CA ILE A 78 -5.95 10.48 2.81
C ILE A 78 -4.62 11.23 3.03
N GLY A 79 -3.80 10.75 3.97
CA GLY A 79 -2.49 11.32 4.28
C GLY A 79 -1.37 10.92 3.31
N LEU A 80 -1.62 9.97 2.40
CA LEU A 80 -0.61 9.50 1.46
C LEU A 80 -0.41 10.51 0.31
N ARG A 81 0.85 10.62 -0.16
CA ARG A 81 1.17 11.34 -1.40
C ARG A 81 0.44 10.67 -2.57
N LYS A 82 -0.17 11.47 -3.44
CA LYS A 82 -1.00 10.96 -4.53
C LYS A 82 -0.25 9.99 -5.44
N GLY A 83 0.99 10.27 -5.80
CA GLY A 83 1.80 9.43 -6.68
C GLY A 83 2.12 8.03 -6.14
N ILE A 84 1.83 7.74 -4.85
CA ILE A 84 1.99 6.38 -4.31
C ILE A 84 0.78 5.48 -4.62
N ILE A 85 -0.36 6.10 -5.01
CA ILE A 85 -1.63 5.42 -5.30
C ILE A 85 -2.05 5.63 -6.75
N ASP A 86 -1.97 6.86 -7.24
CA ASP A 86 -2.44 7.28 -8.57
C ASP A 86 -1.30 7.20 -9.58
N PRO A 87 -1.42 6.37 -10.65
CA PRO A 87 -0.37 6.20 -11.64
C PRO A 87 -0.09 7.47 -12.44
N MET A 88 -1.06 8.35 -12.66
CA MET A 88 -0.85 9.60 -13.40
C MET A 88 -0.09 10.63 -12.57
N GLU A 89 -0.37 10.71 -11.27
CA GLU A 89 0.40 11.54 -10.35
C GLU A 89 1.83 10.99 -10.18
N ARG A 90 1.98 9.65 -10.20
CA ARG A 90 3.29 9.02 -10.16
C ARG A 90 4.17 9.37 -11.35
N LEU A 91 3.63 9.38 -12.56
CA LEU A 91 4.37 9.80 -13.75
C LEU A 91 4.85 11.26 -13.63
N ARG A 92 4.06 12.14 -13.03
CA ARG A 92 4.48 13.52 -12.74
C ARG A 92 5.60 13.59 -11.71
N ASP A 93 5.55 12.72 -10.71
CA ASP A 93 6.63 12.59 -9.73
C ASP A 93 7.92 12.11 -10.40
N GLN A 94 7.86 11.10 -11.27
CA GLN A 94 9.00 10.61 -12.04
C GLN A 94 9.62 11.71 -12.92
N ASP A 95 8.79 12.47 -13.63
CA ASP A 95 9.25 13.59 -14.45
C ASP A 95 10.00 14.63 -13.59
N THR A 96 9.51 14.91 -12.39
CA THR A 96 10.10 15.87 -11.45
C THR A 96 11.45 15.37 -10.92
N ASP A 97 11.54 14.08 -10.63
CA ASP A 97 12.72 13.44 -10.03
C ASP A 97 13.74 13.00 -11.09
N GLY A 98 13.40 13.10 -12.38
CA GLY A 98 14.26 12.68 -13.50
C GLY A 98 14.40 11.16 -13.60
N VAL A 99 13.38 10.42 -13.23
CA VAL A 99 13.31 8.96 -13.30
C VAL A 99 12.58 8.55 -14.57
N ASP A 100 13.24 7.80 -15.45
CA ASP A 100 12.69 7.38 -16.75
C ASP A 100 11.78 6.15 -16.64
N ALA A 101 12.02 5.27 -15.66
CA ALA A 101 11.22 4.06 -15.43
C ALA A 101 11.36 3.57 -14.00
N GLU A 102 10.37 2.80 -13.55
CA GLU A 102 10.38 2.17 -12.21
C GLU A 102 9.95 0.71 -12.28
N VAL A 103 10.57 -0.11 -11.43
CA VAL A 103 10.05 -1.43 -11.05
C VAL A 103 9.19 -1.23 -9.81
N LEU A 104 7.89 -1.48 -9.93
CA LEU A 104 6.91 -1.26 -8.87
C LEU A 104 6.68 -2.56 -8.08
N LEU A 105 6.85 -2.48 -6.78
CA LEU A 105 6.58 -3.56 -5.84
C LEU A 105 5.33 -3.23 -5.01
N PRO A 106 4.53 -4.25 -4.65
CA PRO A 106 3.37 -4.08 -3.79
C PRO A 106 3.79 -3.70 -2.36
N SER A 107 2.95 -2.98 -1.62
CA SER A 107 3.19 -2.63 -0.21
C SER A 107 2.18 -3.28 0.74
N VAL A 108 0.89 -3.14 0.49
CA VAL A 108 -0.17 -3.72 1.34
C VAL A 108 -0.13 -5.24 1.29
N MET A 109 0.21 -5.81 0.14
CA MET A 109 0.36 -7.24 -0.05
C MET A 109 1.44 -7.88 0.86
N PHE A 110 2.40 -7.11 1.38
CA PHE A 110 3.33 -7.63 2.40
C PHE A 110 2.61 -8.13 3.66
N GLY A 111 1.45 -7.55 4.01
CA GLY A 111 0.62 -8.03 5.09
C GLY A 111 -0.10 -9.35 4.80
N ILE A 112 -0.16 -9.77 3.54
CA ILE A 112 -0.82 -11.00 3.10
C ILE A 112 0.15 -12.19 3.06
N TYR A 113 1.43 -11.99 2.72
CA TYR A 113 2.42 -13.07 2.64
C TYR A 113 2.51 -13.99 3.89
N PRO A 114 2.45 -13.47 5.14
CA PRO A 114 2.56 -14.32 6.32
C PRO A 114 1.24 -15.04 6.70
N VAL A 115 0.17 -14.87 5.93
CA VAL A 115 -1.12 -15.51 6.21
C VAL A 115 -1.03 -17.01 5.94
N SER A 116 -1.31 -17.83 6.94
CA SER A 116 -1.22 -19.29 6.83
C SER A 116 -2.32 -19.93 5.98
N ASN A 117 -3.44 -19.24 5.76
CA ASN A 117 -4.53 -19.73 4.92
C ASN A 117 -4.22 -19.51 3.44
N ALA A 118 -3.78 -20.59 2.77
CA ALA A 118 -3.37 -20.55 1.36
C ALA A 118 -4.49 -20.15 0.40
N GLU A 119 -5.76 -20.40 0.75
CA GLU A 119 -6.91 -20.00 -0.09
C GLU A 119 -7.11 -18.48 -0.06
N ILE A 120 -7.00 -17.87 1.12
CA ILE A 120 -7.06 -16.40 1.26
C ILE A 120 -5.91 -15.76 0.48
N VAL A 121 -4.69 -16.25 0.67
CA VAL A 121 -3.50 -15.75 -0.04
C VAL A 121 -3.71 -15.83 -1.54
N SER A 122 -4.08 -17.02 -2.06
CA SER A 122 -4.29 -17.25 -3.49
C SER A 122 -5.40 -16.35 -4.06
N ALA A 123 -6.51 -16.19 -3.35
CA ALA A 123 -7.62 -15.35 -3.80
C ALA A 123 -7.23 -13.87 -3.83
N THR A 124 -6.52 -13.39 -2.80
CA THR A 124 -6.05 -12.00 -2.75
C THR A 124 -5.05 -11.69 -3.86
N PHE A 125 -4.08 -12.59 -4.11
CA PHE A 125 -3.14 -12.41 -5.22
C PHE A 125 -3.82 -12.45 -6.59
N ARG A 126 -4.91 -13.20 -6.74
CA ARG A 126 -5.69 -13.20 -7.98
C ARG A 126 -6.33 -11.84 -8.22
N ASN A 127 -7.02 -11.29 -7.21
CA ASN A 127 -7.62 -9.96 -7.32
C ASN A 127 -6.58 -8.87 -7.61
N TYR A 128 -5.38 -8.99 -7.01
CA TYR A 128 -4.28 -8.05 -7.24
C TYR A 128 -3.78 -8.07 -8.70
N ASN A 129 -3.85 -9.23 -9.37
CA ASN A 129 -3.33 -9.39 -10.74
C ASN A 129 -4.39 -9.20 -11.84
N ASP A 130 -5.68 -9.16 -11.51
CA ASP A 130 -6.79 -8.96 -12.44
C ASP A 130 -7.10 -7.47 -12.65
#